data_3710aa5b8ccfd56eb00e7e59d8e04910
#
_entry.id   3710aa5b8ccfd56eb00e7e59d8e04910
#
_cell.length_a   1.000
_cell.length_b   1.000
_cell.length_c   1.000
_cell.angle_alpha   90.00
_cell.angle_beta   90.00
_cell.angle_gamma   90.00
#
_symmetry.space_group_name_H-M   'P 1'
#
loop_
_entity.id
_entity.type
_entity.pdbx_description
1 polymer ?
#
loop_
_entity_poly.entity_id
_entity_poly.type
_entity_poly.pdbx_seq_one_letter_code
_entity_poly.pdbx_strand_id
1 'polypeptide(L)'
;YGGFTVPEVDKILAPYAEKTYKASYEKYVRLGISEEKAEEEALEDVKREFDQGFQGWEYKFNTVASSRGDYPFITVTAGTGTGRFAKLATISMLNVRRKGQGKKECKKPVLFPKIVFLYDENLHGPGKPLEDVFDAGVECSAKTMYPDWLSLTGKGYVASMYKRYGKIISPMGC
;
A
#
# COMPACT_ATOMS: atom_id res chain seq x y z
N TYR A 1 -3.05 23.58 -4.73
CA TYR A 1 -2.27 22.54 -5.43
C TYR A 1 -3.25 21.62 -6.18
N GLY A 2 -2.94 21.30 -7.45
CA GLY A 2 -3.76 20.40 -8.28
C GLY A 2 -3.57 18.92 -7.97
N GLY A 3 -2.50 18.55 -7.26
CA GLY A 3 -2.21 17.19 -6.86
C GLY A 3 -0.85 17.03 -6.18
N PHE A 4 -0.58 15.83 -5.70
CA PHE A 4 0.71 15.45 -5.12
C PHE A 4 0.96 13.94 -5.24
N THR A 5 2.20 13.55 -5.09
CA THR A 5 2.62 12.15 -5.06
C THR A 5 3.26 11.81 -3.71
N VAL A 6 2.89 10.68 -3.15
CA VAL A 6 3.57 10.07 -1.99
C VAL A 6 4.37 8.88 -2.51
N PRO A 7 5.70 9.01 -2.59
CA PRO A 7 6.54 7.92 -3.07
C PRO A 7 6.71 6.83 -2.00
N GLU A 8 6.75 5.57 -2.42
CA GLU A 8 7.09 4.41 -1.57
C GLU A 8 6.37 4.40 -0.22
N VAL A 9 5.05 4.59 -0.25
CA VAL A 9 4.22 4.72 0.95
C VAL A 9 4.34 3.52 1.90
N ASP A 10 4.59 2.34 1.39
CA ASP A 10 4.86 1.13 2.13
C ASP A 10 6.08 1.27 3.06
N LYS A 11 7.17 1.83 2.55
CA LYS A 11 8.37 2.09 3.34
C LYS A 11 8.17 3.22 4.35
N ILE A 12 7.40 4.25 3.98
CA ILE A 12 7.09 5.37 4.89
C ILE A 12 6.24 4.90 6.07
N LEU A 13 5.29 4.01 5.85
CA LEU A 13 4.38 3.53 6.90
C LEU A 13 4.98 2.43 7.78
N ALA A 14 5.96 1.68 7.29
CA ALA A 14 6.56 0.56 8.03
C ALA A 14 7.08 0.91 9.45
N PRO A 15 7.77 2.04 9.69
CA PRO A 15 8.21 2.40 11.04
C PRO A 15 7.06 2.70 12.02
N TYR A 16 5.93 3.21 11.51
CA TYR A 16 4.74 3.45 12.34
C TYR A 16 4.06 2.15 12.71
N ALA A 17 3.94 1.23 11.77
CA ALA A 17 3.42 -0.10 12.01
C ALA A 17 4.28 -0.89 13.02
N GLU A 18 5.60 -0.74 12.98
CA GLU A 18 6.51 -1.31 13.97
C GLU A 18 6.21 -0.79 15.39
N LYS A 19 5.91 0.50 15.54
CA LYS A 19 5.51 1.09 16.84
C LYS A 19 4.19 0.51 17.33
N THR A 20 3.20 0.43 16.46
CA THR A 20 1.89 -0.16 16.80
C THR A 20 2.06 -1.62 17.23
N TYR A 21 2.83 -2.39 16.46
CA TYR A 21 3.11 -3.78 16.79
C TYR A 21 3.74 -3.93 18.19
N LYS A 22 4.78 -3.17 18.50
CA LYS A 22 5.45 -3.22 19.82
C LYS A 22 4.50 -2.85 20.94
N ALA A 23 3.73 -1.77 20.78
CA ALA A 23 2.78 -1.35 21.80
C ALA A 23 1.66 -2.39 22.04
N SER A 24 1.15 -3.01 20.97
CA SER A 24 0.15 -4.08 21.05
C SER A 24 0.74 -5.34 21.70
N TYR A 25 1.92 -5.75 21.29
CA TYR A 25 2.62 -6.90 21.86
C TYR A 25 2.84 -6.74 23.38
N GLU A 26 3.42 -5.62 23.81
CA GLU A 26 3.63 -5.31 25.23
C GLU A 26 2.32 -5.30 26.04
N LYS A 27 1.24 -4.79 25.44
CA LYS A 27 -0.10 -4.80 26.03
C LYS A 27 -0.58 -6.24 26.26
N TYR A 28 -0.45 -7.13 25.28
CA TYR A 28 -0.95 -8.49 25.36
C TYR A 28 -0.12 -9.34 26.35
N VAL A 29 1.21 -9.18 26.34
CA VAL A 29 2.09 -9.82 27.33
C VAL A 29 1.72 -9.38 28.75
N ARG A 30 1.47 -8.09 28.97
CA ARG A 30 1.05 -7.56 30.28
C ARG A 30 -0.32 -8.10 30.74
N LEU A 31 -1.18 -8.46 29.82
CA LEU A 31 -2.46 -9.11 30.09
C LEU A 31 -2.33 -10.61 30.37
N GLY A 32 -1.11 -11.17 30.37
CA GLY A 32 -0.85 -12.57 30.66
C GLY A 32 -1.10 -13.52 29.48
N ILE A 33 -1.17 -13.00 28.26
CA ILE A 33 -1.26 -13.81 27.05
C ILE A 33 0.13 -14.37 26.72
N SER A 34 0.20 -15.63 26.24
CA SER A 34 1.47 -16.24 25.84
C SER A 34 2.16 -15.42 24.75
N GLU A 35 3.49 -15.42 24.72
CA GLU A 35 4.27 -14.64 23.76
C GLU A 35 3.88 -14.92 22.31
N GLU A 36 3.74 -16.20 21.94
CA GLU A 36 3.32 -16.62 20.60
C GLU A 36 1.97 -16.02 20.21
N LYS A 37 0.98 -16.10 21.10
CA LYS A 37 -0.34 -15.54 20.84
C LYS A 37 -0.34 -14.00 20.89
N ALA A 38 0.50 -13.41 21.72
CA ALA A 38 0.67 -11.95 21.77
C ALA A 38 1.27 -11.40 20.47
N GLU A 39 2.20 -12.13 19.83
CA GLU A 39 2.73 -11.79 18.50
C GLU A 39 1.65 -11.83 17.42
N GLU A 40 0.84 -12.88 17.43
CA GLU A 40 -0.26 -13.08 16.48
C GLU A 40 -1.30 -11.97 16.58
N GLU A 41 -1.77 -11.66 17.79
CA GLU A 41 -2.74 -10.61 18.06
C GLU A 41 -2.18 -9.21 17.75
N ALA A 42 -0.91 -8.96 18.06
CA ALA A 42 -0.25 -7.70 17.71
C ALA A 42 -0.14 -7.50 16.19
N LEU A 43 0.09 -8.56 15.43
CA LEU A 43 0.11 -8.51 13.97
C LEU A 43 -1.28 -8.24 13.39
N GLU A 44 -2.32 -8.87 13.94
CA GLU A 44 -3.71 -8.60 13.53
C GLU A 44 -4.15 -7.17 13.87
N ASP A 45 -3.67 -6.60 14.99
CA ASP A 45 -3.91 -5.19 15.31
C ASP A 45 -3.30 -4.25 14.24
N VAL A 46 -2.06 -4.50 13.82
CA VAL A 46 -1.40 -3.72 12.76
C VAL A 46 -2.15 -3.86 11.44
N LYS A 47 -2.56 -5.06 11.07
CA LYS A 47 -3.30 -5.31 9.85
C LYS A 47 -4.65 -4.58 9.84
N ARG A 48 -5.36 -4.60 10.95
CA ARG A 48 -6.61 -3.87 11.13
C ARG A 48 -6.41 -2.36 11.02
N GLU A 49 -5.34 -1.83 11.61
CA GLU A 49 -5.00 -0.42 11.51
C GLU A 49 -4.71 0.00 10.06
N PHE A 50 -3.96 -0.81 9.30
CA PHE A 50 -3.76 -0.57 7.88
C PHE A 50 -5.06 -0.61 7.09
N ASP A 51 -5.89 -1.64 7.28
CA ASP A 51 -7.16 -1.77 6.56
C ASP A 51 -8.08 -0.57 6.83
N GLN A 52 -8.19 -0.13 8.08
CA GLN A 52 -8.99 1.04 8.46
C GLN A 52 -8.38 2.35 7.94
N GLY A 53 -7.06 2.49 8.03
CA GLY A 53 -6.34 3.66 7.54
C GLY A 53 -6.51 3.84 6.03
N PHE A 54 -6.32 2.79 5.24
CA PHE A 54 -6.50 2.83 3.80
C PHE A 54 -7.96 3.02 3.38
N GLN A 55 -8.92 2.44 4.09
CA GLN A 55 -10.34 2.72 3.87
C GLN A 55 -10.67 4.21 4.12
N GLY A 56 -10.16 4.77 5.21
CA GLY A 56 -10.30 6.19 5.52
C GLY A 56 -9.64 7.10 4.47
N TRP A 57 -8.51 6.69 3.95
CA TRP A 57 -7.80 7.37 2.85
C TRP A 57 -8.66 7.42 1.59
N GLU A 58 -9.08 6.26 1.11
CA GLU A 58 -9.91 6.17 -0.09
C GLU A 58 -11.20 6.97 0.07
N TYR A 59 -11.84 6.89 1.23
CA TYR A 59 -13.04 7.68 1.50
C TYR A 59 -12.77 9.19 1.39
N LYS A 60 -11.74 9.68 2.07
CA LYS A 60 -11.40 11.11 2.07
C LYS A 60 -11.03 11.62 0.68
N PHE A 61 -10.19 10.89 -0.04
CA PHE A 61 -9.71 11.32 -1.35
C PHE A 61 -10.80 11.31 -2.44
N ASN A 62 -11.88 10.58 -2.23
CA ASN A 62 -13.00 10.53 -3.16
C ASN A 62 -14.21 11.38 -2.72
N THR A 63 -14.20 11.97 -1.52
CA THR A 63 -15.34 12.70 -0.98
C THR A 63 -15.02 14.14 -0.55
N VAL A 64 -13.76 14.45 -0.27
CA VAL A 64 -13.36 15.79 0.21
C VAL A 64 -12.77 16.59 -0.94
N ALA A 65 -13.55 17.51 -1.48
CA ALA A 65 -13.10 18.44 -2.50
C ALA A 65 -12.36 19.65 -1.88
N SER A 66 -11.58 20.36 -2.72
CA SER A 66 -11.03 21.67 -2.38
C SER A 66 -12.14 22.72 -2.25
N SER A 67 -11.79 23.91 -1.75
CA SER A 67 -12.72 25.05 -1.71
C SER A 67 -13.27 25.48 -3.09
N ARG A 68 -12.60 25.07 -4.16
CA ARG A 68 -13.02 25.32 -5.55
C ARG A 68 -13.88 24.20 -6.15
N GLY A 69 -14.18 23.14 -5.36
CA GLY A 69 -14.92 21.97 -5.83
C GLY A 69 -14.07 20.93 -6.56
N ASP A 70 -12.76 21.16 -6.72
CA ASP A 70 -11.85 20.23 -7.41
C ASP A 70 -11.35 19.16 -6.42
N TYR A 71 -11.27 17.91 -6.89
CA TYR A 71 -10.57 16.84 -6.16
C TYR A 71 -9.08 16.88 -6.49
N PRO A 72 -8.18 16.89 -5.47
CA PRO A 72 -6.75 16.85 -5.74
C PRO A 72 -6.36 15.52 -6.39
N PHE A 73 -5.49 15.59 -7.39
CA PHE A 73 -4.97 14.39 -8.04
C PHE A 73 -3.87 13.77 -7.17
N ILE A 74 -4.19 12.70 -6.48
CA ILE A 74 -3.29 12.04 -5.53
C ILE A 74 -2.77 10.76 -6.13
N THR A 75 -1.45 10.62 -6.16
CA THR A 75 -0.76 9.40 -6.57
C THR A 75 0.03 8.84 -5.41
N VAL A 76 0.01 7.53 -5.23
CA VAL A 76 0.84 6.80 -4.27
C VAL A 76 1.60 5.70 -4.99
N THR A 77 2.87 5.51 -4.65
CA THR A 77 3.64 4.37 -5.16
C THR A 77 3.97 3.42 -4.02
N ALA A 78 3.99 2.13 -4.29
CA ALA A 78 4.35 1.08 -3.35
C ALA A 78 4.80 -0.19 -4.09
N GLY A 79 5.34 -1.16 -3.37
CA GLY A 79 5.61 -2.49 -3.89
C GLY A 79 7.07 -2.94 -3.75
N THR A 80 8.01 -2.07 -3.39
CA THR A 80 9.43 -2.43 -3.26
C THR A 80 9.89 -2.63 -1.81
N GLY A 81 9.02 -2.43 -0.85
CA GLY A 81 9.35 -2.64 0.56
C GLY A 81 9.44 -4.12 0.93
N THR A 82 10.63 -4.61 1.29
CA THR A 82 10.87 -6.02 1.63
C THR A 82 10.63 -6.36 3.10
N GLY A 83 10.56 -5.35 3.97
CA GLY A 83 10.27 -5.54 5.39
C GLY A 83 8.85 -6.03 5.64
N ARG A 84 8.64 -6.80 6.71
CA ARG A 84 7.34 -7.39 7.08
C ARG A 84 6.18 -6.40 7.02
N PHE A 85 6.35 -5.22 7.61
CA PHE A 85 5.28 -4.22 7.66
C PHE A 85 5.11 -3.44 6.35
N ALA A 86 6.16 -3.28 5.55
CA ALA A 86 6.05 -2.69 4.23
C ALA A 86 5.27 -3.62 3.27
N LYS A 87 5.55 -4.92 3.29
CA LYS A 87 4.77 -5.94 2.58
C LYS A 87 3.30 -5.90 3.00
N LEU A 88 3.05 -5.92 4.31
CA LEU A 88 1.69 -5.88 4.86
C LEU A 88 0.95 -4.60 4.45
N ALA A 89 1.61 -3.44 4.46
CA ALA A 89 1.02 -2.19 4.01
C ALA A 89 0.59 -2.24 2.55
N THR A 90 1.46 -2.73 1.66
CA THR A 90 1.13 -2.86 0.23
C THR A 90 -0.03 -3.82 0.01
N ILE A 91 0.00 -5.01 0.61
CA ILE A 91 -1.05 -6.01 0.49
C ILE A 91 -2.39 -5.48 1.03
N SER A 92 -2.38 -4.82 2.20
CA SER A 92 -3.59 -4.23 2.78
C SER A 92 -4.18 -3.13 1.89
N MET A 93 -3.34 -2.22 1.38
CA MET A 93 -3.77 -1.17 0.45
C MET A 93 -4.45 -1.75 -0.80
N LEU A 94 -3.84 -2.74 -1.43
CA LEU A 94 -4.39 -3.41 -2.62
C LEU A 94 -5.70 -4.15 -2.30
N ASN A 95 -5.77 -4.82 -1.15
CA ASN A 95 -6.97 -5.52 -0.71
C ASN A 95 -8.13 -4.55 -0.41
N VAL A 96 -7.86 -3.41 0.20
CA VAL A 96 -8.86 -2.36 0.45
C VAL A 96 -9.39 -1.83 -0.88
N ARG A 97 -8.52 -1.52 -1.84
CA ARG A 97 -8.90 -1.10 -3.19
C ARG A 97 -9.78 -2.15 -3.87
N ARG A 98 -9.39 -3.41 -3.81
CA ARG A 98 -10.13 -4.53 -4.38
C ARG A 98 -11.54 -4.70 -3.78
N LYS A 99 -11.69 -4.42 -2.47
CA LYS A 99 -12.98 -4.48 -1.77
C LYS A 99 -13.92 -3.34 -2.15
N GLY A 100 -13.38 -2.18 -2.52
CA GLY A 100 -14.16 -0.97 -2.82
C GLY A 100 -14.76 -0.32 -1.58
N GLN A 101 -15.45 0.80 -1.79
CA GLN A 101 -16.07 1.64 -0.74
C GLN A 101 -17.59 1.58 -0.78
N GLY A 102 -18.21 1.81 0.37
CA GLY A 102 -19.67 1.86 0.51
C GLY A 102 -20.22 0.81 1.48
N LYS A 103 -21.54 0.70 1.51
CA LYS A 103 -22.23 -0.28 2.35
C LYS A 103 -21.87 -1.71 1.96
N LYS A 104 -21.88 -2.63 2.93
CA LYS A 104 -21.45 -4.03 2.77
C LYS A 104 -22.04 -4.71 1.54
N GLU A 105 -23.29 -4.40 1.20
CA GLU A 105 -24.05 -5.03 0.11
C GLU A 105 -23.94 -4.26 -1.23
N CYS A 106 -23.36 -3.06 -1.23
CA CYS A 106 -23.26 -2.20 -2.41
C CYS A 106 -21.92 -1.44 -2.42
N LYS A 107 -20.83 -2.18 -2.45
CA LYS A 107 -19.50 -1.59 -2.58
C LYS A 107 -19.21 -1.19 -4.02
N LYS A 108 -18.67 0.01 -4.20
CA LYS A 108 -18.31 0.56 -5.50
C LYS A 108 -16.80 0.74 -5.59
N PRO A 109 -16.21 0.57 -6.78
CA PRO A 109 -14.81 0.92 -6.99
C PRO A 109 -14.61 2.42 -6.80
N VAL A 110 -13.40 2.80 -6.37
CA VAL A 110 -13.00 4.20 -6.18
C VAL A 110 -11.85 4.55 -7.11
N LEU A 111 -11.70 5.83 -7.44
CA LEU A 111 -10.69 6.31 -8.39
C LEU A 111 -9.38 6.72 -7.67
N PHE A 112 -9.48 7.41 -6.54
CA PHE A 112 -8.35 7.96 -5.81
C PHE A 112 -8.06 7.23 -4.50
N PRO A 113 -6.79 7.23 -4.07
CA PRO A 113 -5.59 7.70 -4.78
C PRO A 113 -5.30 6.84 -6.01
N LYS A 114 -4.62 7.39 -7.01
CA LYS A 114 -3.99 6.60 -8.07
C LYS A 114 -2.89 5.76 -7.44
N ILE A 115 -2.98 4.44 -7.56
CA ILE A 115 -1.99 3.51 -7.02
C ILE A 115 -1.08 3.09 -8.17
N VAL A 116 0.23 3.26 -7.98
CA VAL A 116 1.25 2.79 -8.92
C VAL A 116 2.08 1.72 -8.23
N PHE A 117 2.05 0.51 -8.77
CA PHE A 117 2.83 -0.61 -8.30
C PHE A 117 4.23 -0.57 -8.92
N LEU A 118 5.24 -0.55 -8.08
CA LEU A 118 6.64 -0.54 -8.49
C LEU A 118 7.11 -1.97 -8.70
N TYR A 119 7.20 -2.40 -9.95
CA TYR A 119 7.58 -3.76 -10.30
C TYR A 119 9.08 -3.89 -10.56
N ASP A 120 9.73 -4.79 -9.84
CA ASP A 120 11.11 -5.22 -10.06
C ASP A 120 11.13 -6.76 -10.17
N GLU A 121 11.56 -7.30 -11.31
CA GLU A 121 11.60 -8.75 -11.56
C GLU A 121 12.47 -9.50 -10.55
N ASN A 122 13.48 -8.83 -9.98
CA ASN A 122 14.36 -9.42 -8.97
C ASN A 122 13.70 -9.56 -7.60
N LEU A 123 12.62 -8.83 -7.36
CA LEU A 123 11.86 -8.84 -6.10
C LEU A 123 10.52 -9.59 -6.21
N HIS A 124 9.87 -9.53 -7.37
CA HIS A 124 8.47 -9.96 -7.56
C HIS A 124 8.32 -11.23 -8.41
N GLY A 125 9.41 -11.73 -8.98
CA GLY A 125 9.38 -12.96 -9.78
C GLY A 125 9.07 -14.21 -8.93
N PRO A 126 8.83 -15.36 -9.59
CA PRO A 126 8.59 -16.63 -8.90
C PRO A 126 9.70 -16.98 -7.91
N GLY A 127 9.36 -17.34 -6.69
CA GLY A 127 10.30 -17.66 -5.61
C GLY A 127 11.05 -16.46 -5.05
N LYS A 128 10.66 -15.23 -5.38
CA LYS A 128 11.29 -14.00 -4.88
C LYS A 128 10.58 -13.48 -3.62
N PRO A 129 11.25 -12.60 -2.83
CA PRO A 129 10.75 -12.16 -1.53
C PRO A 129 9.38 -11.45 -1.54
N LEU A 130 8.99 -10.88 -2.67
CA LEU A 130 7.75 -10.10 -2.83
C LEU A 130 6.77 -10.74 -3.84
N GLU A 131 6.87 -12.05 -4.05
CA GLU A 131 5.93 -12.78 -4.90
C GLU A 131 4.47 -12.61 -4.41
N ASP A 132 4.26 -12.74 -3.10
CA ASP A 132 2.95 -12.52 -2.45
C ASP A 132 2.38 -11.11 -2.64
N VAL A 133 3.26 -10.10 -2.65
CA VAL A 133 2.88 -8.71 -2.94
C VAL A 133 2.48 -8.54 -4.40
N PHE A 134 3.21 -9.20 -5.31
CA PHE A 134 2.88 -9.22 -6.74
C PHE A 134 1.53 -9.87 -6.99
N ASP A 135 1.27 -11.03 -6.38
CA ASP A 135 0.00 -11.74 -6.51
C ASP A 135 -1.18 -10.88 -6.04
N ALA A 136 -1.04 -10.20 -4.91
CA ALA A 136 -2.05 -9.24 -4.44
C ALA A 136 -2.29 -8.10 -5.44
N GLY A 137 -1.24 -7.62 -6.11
CA GLY A 137 -1.33 -6.63 -7.18
C GLY A 137 -2.10 -7.14 -8.39
N VAL A 138 -1.81 -8.36 -8.84
CA VAL A 138 -2.50 -9.01 -9.97
C VAL A 138 -3.98 -9.23 -9.64
N GLU A 139 -4.30 -9.75 -8.46
CA GLU A 139 -5.69 -9.94 -8.02
C GLU A 139 -6.47 -8.61 -7.96
N CYS A 140 -5.81 -7.55 -7.52
CA CYS A 140 -6.41 -6.22 -7.50
C CYS A 140 -6.67 -5.70 -8.92
N SER A 141 -5.69 -5.84 -9.82
CA SER A 141 -5.82 -5.44 -11.23
C SER A 141 -6.93 -6.17 -11.95
N ALA A 142 -7.06 -7.48 -11.71
CA ALA A 142 -8.11 -8.30 -12.31
C ALA A 142 -9.53 -7.83 -11.96
N LYS A 143 -9.71 -7.19 -10.80
CA LYS A 143 -11.02 -6.74 -10.32
C LYS A 143 -11.30 -5.25 -10.54
N THR A 144 -10.28 -4.40 -10.47
CA THR A 144 -10.46 -2.95 -10.39
C THR A 144 -9.71 -2.17 -11.46
N MET A 145 -8.92 -2.84 -12.29
CA MET A 145 -7.97 -2.24 -13.24
C MET A 145 -6.86 -1.39 -12.56
N TYR A 146 -6.73 -1.46 -11.24
CA TYR A 146 -5.64 -0.89 -10.44
C TYR A 146 -4.84 -2.03 -9.80
N PRO A 147 -3.58 -1.81 -9.48
CA PRO A 147 -2.75 -0.61 -9.67
C PRO A 147 -2.27 -0.42 -11.11
N ASP A 148 -1.79 0.78 -11.46
CA ASP A 148 -0.93 0.98 -12.61
C ASP A 148 0.44 0.36 -12.34
N TRP A 149 1.04 -0.25 -13.35
CA TRP A 149 2.31 -0.95 -13.22
C TRP A 149 3.46 -0.13 -13.76
N LEU A 150 4.46 0.15 -12.90
CA LEU A 150 5.69 0.83 -13.28
C LEU A 150 6.87 -0.13 -13.17
N SER A 151 7.42 -0.52 -14.32
CA SER A 151 8.58 -1.41 -14.33
C SER A 151 9.86 -0.65 -13.98
N LEU A 152 10.58 -1.16 -12.98
CA LEU A 152 11.91 -0.70 -12.56
C LEU A 152 13.04 -1.49 -13.25
N THR A 153 12.68 -2.49 -14.06
CA THR A 153 13.62 -3.34 -14.82
C THR A 153 13.35 -3.21 -16.32
N GLY A 154 14.34 -3.60 -17.13
CA GLY A 154 14.25 -3.49 -18.59
C GLY A 154 14.99 -2.29 -19.16
N LYS A 155 14.56 -1.83 -20.35
CA LYS A 155 15.27 -0.79 -21.15
C LYS A 155 14.60 0.60 -21.09
N GLY A 156 13.54 0.77 -20.30
CA GLY A 156 12.81 2.03 -20.20
C GLY A 156 13.61 3.13 -19.47
N TYR A 157 13.16 4.38 -19.63
CA TYR A 157 13.79 5.54 -18.97
C TYR A 157 13.82 5.39 -17.45
N VAL A 158 12.68 5.02 -16.84
CA VAL A 158 12.58 4.86 -15.38
C VAL A 158 13.50 3.75 -14.89
N ALA A 159 13.55 2.61 -15.58
CA ALA A 159 14.44 1.50 -15.26
C ALA A 159 15.92 1.91 -15.35
N SER A 160 16.28 2.69 -16.36
CA SER A 160 17.64 3.23 -16.53
C SER A 160 18.02 4.19 -15.40
N MET A 161 17.11 5.05 -14.99
CA MET A 161 17.32 5.98 -13.86
C MET A 161 17.40 5.24 -12.52
N TYR A 162 16.54 4.25 -12.32
CA TYR A 162 16.58 3.41 -11.11
C TYR A 162 17.91 2.66 -11.00
N LYS A 163 18.38 2.06 -12.10
CA LYS A 163 19.68 1.38 -12.16
C LYS A 163 20.86 2.32 -11.88
N ARG A 164 20.77 3.56 -12.39
CA ARG A 164 21.87 4.55 -12.27
C ARG A 164 21.94 5.20 -10.89
N TYR A 165 20.81 5.52 -10.29
CA TYR A 165 20.76 6.34 -9.08
C TYR A 165 20.21 5.61 -7.85
N GLY A 166 19.68 4.41 -7.99
CA GLY A 166 19.02 3.67 -6.90
C GLY A 166 17.76 4.34 -6.36
N LYS A 167 17.23 5.34 -7.09
CA LYS A 167 16.04 6.10 -6.69
C LYS A 167 14.93 5.95 -7.71
N ILE A 168 13.71 5.87 -7.22
CA ILE A 168 12.51 5.74 -8.03
C ILE A 168 11.98 7.13 -8.36
N ILE A 169 11.72 7.35 -9.65
CA ILE A 169 10.99 8.54 -10.10
C ILE A 169 9.51 8.19 -10.03
N SER A 170 8.84 8.70 -9.00
CA SER A 170 7.40 8.50 -8.85
C SER A 170 6.64 9.36 -9.84
N PRO A 171 5.77 8.78 -10.67
CA PRO A 171 4.90 9.57 -11.53
C PRO A 171 3.92 10.38 -10.70
N MET A 172 3.49 11.51 -11.23
CA MET A 172 2.43 12.33 -10.67
C MET A 172 1.35 12.53 -11.74
N GLY A 173 0.14 12.10 -11.42
CA GLY A 173 -0.98 12.23 -12.34
C GLY A 173 -1.01 11.18 -13.44
N CYS A 174 -1.31 11.63 -14.63
CA CYS A 174 -1.44 10.76 -15.82
C CYS A 174 -0.09 10.40 -16.41
#